data_7b182e367bc209addea6d7b3aa3a21fa
#
_entry.id   7b182e367bc209addea6d7b3aa3a21fa
#
_cell.length_a   1.000
_cell.length_b   1.000
_cell.length_c   1.000
_cell.angle_alpha   90.00
_cell.angle_beta   90.00
_cell.angle_gamma   90.00
#
_symmetry.space_group_name_H-M   'P 1'
#
loop_
_entity.id
_entity.type
_entity.pdbx_description
1 polymer ?
#
loop_
_entity_poly.entity_id
_entity_poly.type
_entity_poly.pdbx_seq_one_letter_code
_entity_poly.pdbx_strand_id
1 'polypeptide(L)'
;MSRTVNAQEYAQKRNAILDVAQRYIATKGYEQMTTQDLLESLQISRGAFYHYFESKQALLMALVERIAEQGEQLIIPIAADRELPAQDKLLRFFAMVDQLKRENLKLLFAFLRVWYSDENALFRQKLYLTRIKRLTPWLAQIIEEGVAQGVFTTPYPDHAARMIISLLEDLSYAMIDLLLVEDGNPLDFPRMTQMGEATADALERVLGMKPGSLRQPWREDFSRWQALLR
;
A
#
# COMPACT_ATOMS: atom_id res chain seq x y z
N MET A 1 -20.50 2.80 30.10
CA MET A 1 -19.68 3.99 29.79
C MET A 1 -18.17 3.77 30.03
N SER A 2 -17.70 3.14 31.12
CA SER A 2 -16.27 2.94 31.43
C SER A 2 -15.47 2.15 30.36
N ARG A 3 -16.04 1.10 29.75
CA ARG A 3 -15.33 0.24 28.79
C ARG A 3 -15.06 0.91 27.43
N THR A 4 -15.95 1.78 26.99
CA THR A 4 -15.83 2.54 25.72
C THR A 4 -14.80 3.67 25.83
N VAL A 5 -14.76 4.35 26.97
CA VAL A 5 -13.78 5.42 27.27
C VAL A 5 -12.36 4.84 27.30
N ASN A 6 -12.17 3.66 27.89
CA ASN A 6 -10.88 2.98 27.95
C ASN A 6 -10.38 2.54 26.57
N ALA A 7 -11.26 2.05 25.68
CA ALA A 7 -10.90 1.66 24.32
C ALA A 7 -10.49 2.88 23.46
N GLN A 8 -11.18 4.00 23.62
CA GLN A 8 -10.88 5.23 22.87
C GLN A 8 -9.55 5.84 23.35
N GLU A 9 -9.30 5.87 24.65
CA GLU A 9 -8.02 6.33 25.20
C GLU A 9 -6.86 5.43 24.77
N TYR A 10 -7.05 4.11 24.75
CA TYR A 10 -6.08 3.15 24.25
C TYR A 10 -5.74 3.44 22.77
N ALA A 11 -6.76 3.60 21.92
CA ALA A 11 -6.56 3.90 20.51
C ALA A 11 -5.82 5.23 20.27
N GLN A 12 -6.16 6.29 21.03
CA GLN A 12 -5.49 7.58 20.96
C GLN A 12 -4.00 7.48 21.32
N LYS A 13 -3.66 6.82 22.43
CA LYS A 13 -2.26 6.63 22.84
C LYS A 13 -1.48 5.77 21.86
N ARG A 14 -2.10 4.68 21.35
CA ARG A 14 -1.52 3.84 20.32
C ARG A 14 -1.21 4.64 19.05
N ASN A 15 -2.13 5.47 18.59
CA ASN A 15 -1.94 6.33 17.42
C ASN A 15 -0.85 7.38 17.65
N ALA A 16 -0.77 7.99 18.82
CA ALA A 16 0.29 8.93 19.15
C ALA A 16 1.70 8.30 19.05
N ILE A 17 1.84 7.04 19.47
CA ILE A 17 3.10 6.30 19.28
C ILE A 17 3.40 6.07 17.80
N LEU A 18 2.39 5.69 16.99
CA LEU A 18 2.53 5.52 15.56
C LEU A 18 2.93 6.82 14.85
N ASP A 19 2.36 7.97 15.24
CA ASP A 19 2.67 9.27 14.65
C ASP A 19 4.11 9.69 14.90
N VAL A 20 4.60 9.48 16.12
CA VAL A 20 5.99 9.77 16.48
C VAL A 20 6.95 8.84 15.71
N ALA A 21 6.64 7.55 15.65
CA ALA A 21 7.44 6.57 14.93
C ALA A 21 7.51 6.88 13.42
N GLN A 22 6.40 7.24 12.79
CA GLN A 22 6.36 7.62 11.38
C GLN A 22 7.25 8.83 11.10
N ARG A 23 7.23 9.86 11.96
CA ARG A 23 8.12 11.02 11.85
C ARG A 23 9.60 10.63 11.96
N TYR A 24 9.97 9.77 12.91
CA TYR A 24 11.35 9.31 13.05
C TYR A 24 11.81 8.49 11.84
N ILE A 25 10.96 7.61 11.32
CA ILE A 25 11.28 6.83 10.11
C ILE A 25 11.48 7.76 8.91
N ALA A 26 10.63 8.78 8.75
CA ALA A 26 10.75 9.75 7.66
C ALA A 26 12.04 10.60 7.75
N THR A 27 12.50 10.93 8.97
CA THR A 27 13.64 11.83 9.18
C THR A 27 14.99 11.09 9.25
N LYS A 28 15.11 10.10 10.11
CA LYS A 28 16.38 9.39 10.34
C LYS A 28 16.41 7.92 9.89
N GLY A 29 15.28 7.40 9.38
CA GLY A 29 15.18 6.01 8.96
C GLY A 29 14.82 5.03 10.09
N TYR A 30 14.30 3.87 9.72
CA TYR A 30 13.85 2.85 10.67
C TYR A 30 14.98 2.28 11.51
N GLU A 31 16.13 1.97 10.90
CA GLU A 31 17.24 1.34 11.62
C GLU A 31 17.78 2.23 12.75
N GLN A 32 17.89 3.53 12.48
CA GLN A 32 18.42 4.51 13.44
C GLN A 32 17.38 4.94 14.50
N MET A 33 16.10 4.69 14.27
CA MET A 33 15.06 4.93 15.26
C MET A 33 15.18 3.90 16.38
N THR A 34 15.34 4.34 17.62
CA THR A 34 15.37 3.47 18.79
C THR A 34 14.04 3.53 19.56
N THR A 35 13.75 2.50 20.35
CA THR A 35 12.60 2.56 21.28
C THR A 35 12.77 3.72 22.27
N GLN A 36 14.01 4.01 22.71
CA GLN A 36 14.33 5.10 23.64
C GLN A 36 13.91 6.46 23.06
N ASP A 37 14.16 6.73 21.78
CA ASP A 37 13.70 7.95 21.10
C ASP A 37 12.18 8.16 21.23
N LEU A 38 11.42 7.08 21.12
CA LEU A 38 9.95 7.11 21.22
C LEU A 38 9.52 7.40 22.65
N LEU A 39 10.17 6.73 23.64
CA LEU A 39 9.87 6.94 25.06
C LEU A 39 10.11 8.39 25.48
N GLU A 40 11.24 8.98 25.06
CA GLU A 40 11.62 10.36 25.37
C GLU A 40 10.67 11.36 24.68
N SER A 41 10.40 11.16 23.40
CA SER A 41 9.52 12.07 22.65
C SER A 41 8.09 12.09 23.15
N LEU A 42 7.59 10.95 23.67
CA LEU A 42 6.23 10.79 24.17
C LEU A 42 6.12 10.94 25.68
N GLN A 43 7.25 11.03 26.38
CA GLN A 43 7.32 11.06 27.85
C GLN A 43 6.58 9.88 28.49
N ILE A 44 6.73 8.68 27.91
CA ILE A 44 6.13 7.45 28.42
C ILE A 44 7.18 6.49 28.97
N SER A 45 6.76 5.64 29.89
CA SER A 45 7.63 4.59 30.42
C SER A 45 7.81 3.45 29.41
N ARG A 46 8.89 2.68 29.57
CA ARG A 46 9.14 1.47 28.77
C ARG A 46 7.98 0.46 28.88
N GLY A 47 7.43 0.27 30.07
CA GLY A 47 6.27 -0.59 30.30
C GLY A 47 5.02 -0.11 29.55
N ALA A 48 4.81 1.21 29.50
CA ALA A 48 3.70 1.78 28.73
C ALA A 48 3.84 1.54 27.22
N PHE A 49 5.05 1.63 26.67
CA PHE A 49 5.27 1.28 25.26
C PHE A 49 4.96 -0.18 24.96
N TYR A 50 5.51 -1.11 25.76
CA TYR A 50 5.29 -2.54 25.57
C TYR A 50 3.86 -3.00 25.83
N HIS A 51 3.05 -2.18 26.47
CA HIS A 51 1.60 -2.41 26.55
C HIS A 51 0.89 -2.24 25.18
N TYR A 52 1.43 -1.40 24.29
CA TYR A 52 0.86 -1.14 22.94
C TYR A 52 1.52 -1.94 21.84
N PHE A 53 2.84 -2.15 21.92
CA PHE A 53 3.64 -2.79 20.88
C PHE A 53 4.71 -3.71 21.50
N GLU A 54 4.61 -5.00 21.23
CA GLU A 54 5.52 -6.02 21.77
C GLU A 54 6.98 -5.82 21.29
N SER A 55 7.19 -5.14 20.16
CA SER A 55 8.50 -4.89 19.58
C SER A 55 8.48 -3.67 18.66
N LYS A 56 9.68 -3.17 18.30
CA LYS A 56 9.88 -2.18 17.23
C LYS A 56 9.34 -2.70 15.88
N GLN A 57 9.46 -4.01 15.63
CA GLN A 57 8.92 -4.66 14.45
C GLN A 57 7.38 -4.66 14.46
N ALA A 58 6.73 -4.99 15.58
CA ALA A 58 5.28 -4.91 15.72
C ALA A 58 4.75 -3.50 15.49
N LEU A 59 5.49 -2.47 15.93
CA LEU A 59 5.20 -1.08 15.65
C LEU A 59 5.26 -0.77 14.14
N LEU A 60 6.29 -1.24 13.43
CA LEU A 60 6.44 -1.07 11.99
C LEU A 60 5.26 -1.72 11.23
N MET A 61 4.90 -2.94 11.60
CA MET A 61 3.75 -3.64 11.03
C MET A 61 2.45 -2.86 11.20
N ALA A 62 2.23 -2.30 12.39
CA ALA A 62 1.04 -1.48 12.67
C ALA A 62 1.03 -0.16 11.88
N LEU A 63 2.20 0.43 11.59
CA LEU A 63 2.31 1.60 10.70
C LEU A 63 1.88 1.27 9.28
N VAL A 64 2.33 0.13 8.74
CA VAL A 64 1.96 -0.30 7.39
C VAL A 64 0.46 -0.61 7.29
N GLU A 65 -0.09 -1.29 8.30
CA GLU A 65 -1.53 -1.55 8.37
C GLU A 65 -2.34 -0.24 8.39
N ARG A 66 -1.91 0.75 9.18
CA ARG A 66 -2.55 2.08 9.22
C ARG A 66 -2.52 2.78 7.86
N ILE A 67 -1.40 2.73 7.12
CA ILE A 67 -1.32 3.31 5.78
C ILE A 67 -2.24 2.58 4.80
N ALA A 68 -2.31 1.25 4.88
CA ALA A 68 -3.23 0.48 4.06
C ALA A 68 -4.70 0.85 4.35
N GLU A 69 -5.06 1.02 5.63
CA GLU A 69 -6.40 1.48 6.04
C GLU A 69 -6.70 2.90 5.54
N GLN A 70 -5.74 3.81 5.60
CA GLN A 70 -5.89 5.15 5.03
C GLN A 70 -6.13 5.11 3.52
N GLY A 71 -5.41 4.25 2.80
CA GLY A 71 -5.63 4.02 1.37
C GLY A 71 -7.03 3.49 1.06
N GLU A 72 -7.54 2.56 1.87
CA GLU A 72 -8.91 2.05 1.73
C GLU A 72 -9.95 3.17 1.89
N GLN A 73 -9.76 4.08 2.83
CA GLN A 73 -10.68 5.23 3.02
C GLN A 73 -10.67 6.21 1.85
N LEU A 74 -9.60 6.27 1.08
CA LEU A 74 -9.51 7.14 -0.10
C LEU A 74 -10.21 6.55 -1.34
N ILE A 75 -10.37 5.23 -1.42
CA ILE A 75 -11.10 4.62 -2.56
C ILE A 75 -12.60 4.83 -2.47
N ILE A 76 -13.17 4.91 -1.28
CA ILE A 76 -14.62 5.03 -1.06
C ILE A 76 -15.21 6.23 -1.82
N PRO A 77 -14.70 7.47 -1.67
CA PRO A 77 -15.24 8.61 -2.41
C PRO A 77 -15.04 8.48 -3.93
N ILE A 78 -13.96 7.83 -4.38
CA ILE A 78 -13.73 7.60 -5.82
C ILE A 78 -14.80 6.64 -6.37
N ALA A 79 -15.05 5.53 -5.67
CA ALA A 79 -16.05 4.54 -6.09
C ALA A 79 -17.49 5.12 -6.04
N ALA A 80 -17.78 5.95 -5.04
CA ALA A 80 -19.11 6.54 -4.84
C ALA A 80 -19.44 7.75 -5.74
N ASP A 81 -18.45 8.32 -6.43
CA ASP A 81 -18.65 9.49 -7.30
C ASP A 81 -19.45 9.10 -8.55
N ARG A 82 -20.69 9.56 -8.64
CA ARG A 82 -21.62 9.23 -9.75
C ARG A 82 -21.34 10.01 -11.04
N GLU A 83 -20.65 11.14 -10.94
CA GLU A 83 -20.33 11.99 -12.10
C GLU A 83 -19.06 11.53 -12.80
N LEU A 84 -18.24 10.73 -12.13
CA LEU A 84 -16.97 10.27 -12.67
C LEU A 84 -17.15 8.99 -13.49
N PRO A 85 -16.74 8.96 -14.78
CA PRO A 85 -16.75 7.75 -15.59
C PRO A 85 -15.93 6.62 -14.95
N ALA A 86 -16.34 5.36 -15.12
CA ALA A 86 -15.71 4.21 -14.50
C ALA A 86 -14.22 4.07 -14.86
N GLN A 87 -13.83 4.38 -16.09
CA GLN A 87 -12.43 4.39 -16.52
C GLN A 87 -11.62 5.42 -15.72
N ASP A 88 -12.16 6.61 -15.48
CA ASP A 88 -11.49 7.66 -14.72
C ASP A 88 -11.41 7.30 -13.23
N LYS A 89 -12.42 6.63 -12.68
CA LYS A 89 -12.37 6.05 -11.32
C LYS A 89 -11.21 5.07 -11.18
N LEU A 90 -11.06 4.17 -12.15
CA LEU A 90 -9.96 3.19 -12.16
C LEU A 90 -8.59 3.86 -12.24
N LEU A 91 -8.42 4.86 -13.10
CA LEU A 91 -7.18 5.64 -13.22
C LEU A 91 -6.87 6.41 -11.94
N ARG A 92 -7.88 7.02 -11.29
CA ARG A 92 -7.72 7.69 -9.98
C ARG A 92 -7.35 6.70 -8.88
N PHE A 93 -7.91 5.50 -8.89
CA PHE A 93 -7.52 4.43 -7.96
C PHE A 93 -6.03 4.11 -8.08
N PHE A 94 -5.51 3.90 -9.30
CA PHE A 94 -4.08 3.64 -9.50
C PHE A 94 -3.20 4.83 -9.10
N ALA A 95 -3.60 6.06 -9.46
CA ALA A 95 -2.87 7.27 -9.08
C ALA A 95 -2.80 7.45 -7.56
N MET A 96 -3.90 7.15 -6.84
CA MET A 96 -3.94 7.17 -5.38
C MET A 96 -2.98 6.14 -4.76
N VAL A 97 -3.00 4.89 -5.25
CA VAL A 97 -2.09 3.83 -4.75
C VAL A 97 -0.63 4.24 -4.94
N ASP A 98 -0.31 4.82 -6.09
CA ASP A 98 1.03 5.30 -6.40
C ASP A 98 1.43 6.50 -5.51
N GLN A 99 0.55 7.46 -5.31
CA GLN A 99 0.79 8.58 -4.39
C GLN A 99 1.06 8.10 -2.96
N LEU A 100 0.26 7.16 -2.43
CA LEU A 100 0.48 6.59 -1.10
C LEU A 100 1.85 5.90 -0.97
N LYS A 101 2.30 5.20 -2.01
CA LYS A 101 3.64 4.59 -2.05
C LYS A 101 4.73 5.65 -2.01
N ARG A 102 4.61 6.71 -2.80
CA ARG A 102 5.60 7.82 -2.85
C ARG A 102 5.70 8.58 -1.53
N GLU A 103 4.57 8.94 -0.93
CA GLU A 103 4.53 9.67 0.33
C GLU A 103 5.13 8.89 1.50
N ASN A 104 5.08 7.56 1.42
CA ASN A 104 5.57 6.66 2.46
C ASN A 104 6.81 5.85 2.06
N LEU A 105 7.58 6.30 1.07
CA LEU A 105 8.65 5.53 0.45
C LEU A 105 9.68 5.01 1.48
N LYS A 106 10.18 5.86 2.39
CA LYS A 106 11.15 5.46 3.42
C LYS A 106 10.59 4.39 4.38
N LEU A 107 9.31 4.53 4.74
CA LEU A 107 8.63 3.53 5.56
C LEU A 107 8.43 2.23 4.78
N LEU A 108 8.08 2.32 3.49
CA LEU A 108 7.96 1.17 2.62
C LEU A 108 9.29 0.41 2.55
N PHE A 109 10.43 1.07 2.31
CA PHE A 109 11.75 0.42 2.29
C PHE A 109 12.12 -0.22 3.63
N ALA A 110 11.88 0.47 4.75
CA ALA A 110 12.10 -0.11 6.07
C ALA A 110 11.26 -1.37 6.29
N PHE A 111 10.02 -1.32 5.84
CA PHE A 111 9.09 -2.44 5.92
C PHE A 111 9.52 -3.61 5.03
N LEU A 112 10.01 -3.36 3.81
CA LEU A 112 10.40 -4.40 2.88
C LEU A 112 11.49 -5.33 3.44
N ARG A 113 12.50 -4.79 4.10
CA ARG A 113 13.56 -5.58 4.73
C ARG A 113 13.02 -6.55 5.80
N VAL A 114 12.07 -6.05 6.61
CA VAL A 114 11.42 -6.85 7.66
C VAL A 114 10.37 -7.80 7.06
N TRP A 115 9.66 -7.35 6.04
CA TRP A 115 8.56 -8.06 5.39
C TRP A 115 8.99 -9.38 4.76
N TYR A 116 10.18 -9.43 4.15
CA TYR A 116 10.68 -10.60 3.44
C TYR A 116 11.32 -11.66 4.33
N SER A 117 11.44 -11.42 5.64
CA SER A 117 11.88 -12.50 6.54
C SER A 117 10.82 -13.62 6.56
N ASP A 118 11.26 -14.87 6.66
CA ASP A 118 10.41 -16.05 6.71
C ASP A 118 9.42 -15.98 7.89
N GLU A 119 9.86 -15.39 9.00
CA GLU A 119 9.05 -15.18 10.21
C GLU A 119 7.77 -14.38 9.95
N ASN A 120 7.76 -13.54 8.91
CA ASN A 120 6.62 -12.68 8.57
C ASN A 120 5.71 -13.26 7.47
N ALA A 121 5.98 -14.47 6.97
CA ALA A 121 5.20 -15.09 5.89
C ALA A 121 3.70 -15.18 6.21
N LEU A 122 3.35 -15.59 7.41
CA LEU A 122 1.95 -15.69 7.85
C LEU A 122 1.27 -14.32 7.95
N PHE A 123 2.01 -13.29 8.39
CA PHE A 123 1.50 -11.93 8.46
C PHE A 123 1.25 -11.36 7.06
N ARG A 124 2.19 -11.57 6.11
CA ARG A 124 2.02 -11.20 4.70
C ARG A 124 0.74 -11.80 4.13
N GLN A 125 0.55 -13.10 4.33
CA GLN A 125 -0.63 -13.80 3.84
C GLN A 125 -1.94 -13.23 4.45
N LYS A 126 -1.96 -12.96 5.74
CA LYS A 126 -3.13 -12.37 6.40
C LYS A 126 -3.45 -10.96 5.85
N LEU A 127 -2.43 -10.12 5.67
CA LEU A 127 -2.61 -8.78 5.13
C LEU A 127 -3.10 -8.81 3.67
N TYR A 128 -2.55 -9.68 2.85
CA TYR A 128 -3.00 -9.91 1.47
C TYR A 128 -4.48 -10.32 1.42
N LEU A 129 -4.88 -11.33 2.21
CA LEU A 129 -6.27 -11.79 2.26
C LEU A 129 -7.22 -10.70 2.79
N THR A 130 -6.76 -9.89 3.74
CA THR A 130 -7.54 -8.76 4.25
C THR A 130 -7.73 -7.70 3.19
N ARG A 131 -6.69 -7.34 2.43
CA ARG A 131 -6.79 -6.39 1.31
C ARG A 131 -7.74 -6.88 0.22
N ILE A 132 -7.62 -8.14 -0.20
CA ILE A 132 -8.58 -8.73 -1.16
C ILE A 132 -10.01 -8.55 -0.63
N LYS A 133 -10.27 -8.96 0.61
CA LYS A 133 -11.61 -8.90 1.19
C LYS A 133 -12.18 -7.48 1.25
N ARG A 134 -11.34 -6.49 1.55
CA ARG A 134 -11.76 -5.09 1.73
C ARG A 134 -11.86 -4.32 0.43
N LEU A 135 -10.91 -4.51 -0.51
CA LEU A 135 -10.85 -3.73 -1.75
C LEU A 135 -11.71 -4.29 -2.89
N THR A 136 -11.89 -5.63 -2.93
CA THR A 136 -12.67 -6.27 -4.01
C THR A 136 -14.06 -5.65 -4.21
N PRO A 137 -14.88 -5.39 -3.16
CA PRO A 137 -16.22 -4.84 -3.37
C PRO A 137 -16.19 -3.47 -4.07
N TRP A 138 -15.28 -2.58 -3.68
CA TRP A 138 -15.17 -1.24 -4.28
C TRP A 138 -14.69 -1.29 -5.73
N LEU A 139 -13.69 -2.13 -6.00
CA LEU A 139 -13.18 -2.28 -7.35
C LEU A 139 -14.19 -2.99 -8.26
N ALA A 140 -14.92 -3.98 -7.74
CA ALA A 140 -16.00 -4.64 -8.47
C ALA A 140 -17.10 -3.66 -8.86
N GLN A 141 -17.50 -2.78 -7.96
CA GLN A 141 -18.48 -1.72 -8.26
C GLN A 141 -18.02 -0.83 -9.43
N ILE A 142 -16.74 -0.39 -9.41
CA ILE A 142 -16.18 0.43 -10.51
C ILE A 142 -16.21 -0.36 -11.82
N ILE A 143 -15.90 -1.66 -11.78
CA ILE A 143 -15.88 -2.51 -12.97
C ILE A 143 -17.31 -2.74 -13.50
N GLU A 144 -18.28 -2.99 -12.63
CA GLU A 144 -19.71 -3.12 -13.02
C GLU A 144 -20.22 -1.85 -13.71
N GLU A 145 -19.92 -0.68 -13.14
CA GLU A 145 -20.25 0.60 -13.77
C GLU A 145 -19.59 0.73 -15.15
N GLY A 146 -18.34 0.31 -15.28
CA GLY A 146 -17.62 0.34 -16.57
C GLY A 146 -18.18 -0.62 -17.61
N VAL A 147 -18.67 -1.77 -17.19
CA VAL A 147 -19.41 -2.70 -18.08
C VAL A 147 -20.73 -2.07 -18.52
N ALA A 148 -21.49 -1.46 -17.61
CA ALA A 148 -22.72 -0.77 -17.93
C ALA A 148 -22.52 0.43 -18.88
N GLN A 149 -21.36 1.11 -18.76
CA GLN A 149 -20.96 2.21 -19.66
C GLN A 149 -20.34 1.72 -20.99
N GLY A 150 -20.12 0.40 -21.15
CA GLY A 150 -19.50 -0.18 -22.35
C GLY A 150 -18.01 0.09 -22.50
N VAL A 151 -17.32 0.55 -21.44
CA VAL A 151 -15.87 0.80 -21.43
C VAL A 151 -15.06 -0.44 -21.00
N PHE A 152 -15.70 -1.35 -20.26
CA PHE A 152 -15.17 -2.67 -19.93
C PHE A 152 -16.07 -3.76 -20.51
N THR A 153 -15.50 -4.94 -20.83
CA THR A 153 -16.28 -6.03 -21.45
C THR A 153 -16.15 -7.36 -20.67
N THR A 154 -15.53 -7.32 -19.47
CA THR A 154 -15.46 -8.52 -18.63
C THR A 154 -16.84 -9.00 -18.21
N PRO A 155 -17.15 -10.31 -18.35
CA PRO A 155 -18.44 -10.86 -17.88
C PRO A 155 -18.45 -11.18 -16.37
N TYR A 156 -17.33 -10.98 -15.67
CA TYR A 156 -17.16 -11.37 -14.27
C TYR A 156 -16.51 -10.24 -13.43
N PRO A 157 -17.23 -9.13 -13.13
CA PRO A 157 -16.68 -7.97 -12.42
C PRO A 157 -16.00 -8.29 -11.08
N ASP A 158 -16.64 -9.10 -10.22
CA ASP A 158 -16.07 -9.50 -8.92
C ASP A 158 -14.75 -10.28 -9.06
N HIS A 159 -14.72 -11.21 -10.00
CA HIS A 159 -13.53 -12.01 -10.24
C HIS A 159 -12.42 -11.16 -10.89
N ALA A 160 -12.77 -10.26 -11.80
CA ALA A 160 -11.85 -9.31 -12.40
C ALA A 160 -11.24 -8.39 -11.32
N ALA A 161 -12.04 -7.86 -10.40
CA ALA A 161 -11.58 -7.06 -9.28
C ALA A 161 -10.55 -7.83 -8.42
N ARG A 162 -10.85 -9.07 -8.07
CA ARG A 162 -9.93 -9.92 -7.32
C ARG A 162 -8.64 -10.21 -8.09
N MET A 163 -8.73 -10.52 -9.39
CA MET A 163 -7.57 -10.76 -10.25
C MET A 163 -6.67 -9.51 -10.33
N ILE A 164 -7.25 -8.33 -10.47
CA ILE A 164 -6.52 -7.06 -10.50
C ILE A 164 -5.73 -6.86 -9.21
N ILE A 165 -6.36 -7.04 -8.05
CA ILE A 165 -5.66 -6.93 -6.76
C ILE A 165 -4.50 -7.92 -6.67
N SER A 166 -4.69 -9.16 -7.14
CA SER A 166 -3.65 -10.20 -7.14
C SER A 166 -2.49 -9.86 -8.08
N LEU A 167 -2.76 -9.33 -9.28
CA LEU A 167 -1.73 -8.88 -10.23
C LEU A 167 -0.93 -7.69 -9.69
N LEU A 168 -1.59 -6.75 -9.02
CA LEU A 168 -0.91 -5.60 -8.38
C LEU A 168 -0.05 -6.03 -7.20
N GLU A 169 -0.47 -7.06 -6.47
CA GLU A 169 0.33 -7.63 -5.38
C GLU A 169 1.55 -8.35 -5.93
N ASP A 170 1.39 -9.19 -6.98
CA ASP A 170 2.50 -9.88 -7.65
C ASP A 170 3.52 -8.86 -8.21
N LEU A 171 3.05 -7.82 -8.91
CA LEU A 171 3.90 -6.72 -9.36
C LEU A 171 4.66 -6.10 -8.20
N SER A 172 4.00 -5.89 -7.06
CA SER A 172 4.65 -5.32 -5.87
C SER A 172 5.76 -6.22 -5.36
N TYR A 173 5.55 -7.53 -5.28
CA TYR A 173 6.57 -8.50 -4.91
C TYR A 173 7.76 -8.49 -5.87
N ALA A 174 7.49 -8.59 -7.17
CA ALA A 174 8.53 -8.62 -8.18
C ALA A 174 9.35 -7.31 -8.24
N MET A 175 8.71 -6.15 -8.00
CA MET A 175 9.42 -4.87 -7.85
C MET A 175 10.33 -4.86 -6.62
N ILE A 176 9.88 -5.44 -5.52
CA ILE A 176 10.65 -5.51 -4.28
C ILE A 176 11.89 -6.36 -4.45
N ASP A 177 11.78 -7.50 -5.13
CA ASP A 177 12.95 -8.34 -5.43
C ASP A 177 14.04 -7.56 -6.17
N LEU A 178 13.65 -6.66 -7.09
CA LEU A 178 14.59 -5.78 -7.77
C LEU A 178 15.16 -4.66 -6.88
N LEU A 179 14.41 -4.22 -5.87
CA LEU A 179 14.82 -3.16 -4.94
C LEU A 179 15.72 -3.69 -3.81
N LEU A 180 15.62 -4.98 -3.48
CA LEU A 180 16.42 -5.63 -2.43
C LEU A 180 17.68 -6.31 -2.95
N VAL A 181 17.97 -6.24 -4.25
CA VAL A 181 19.26 -6.72 -4.80
C VAL A 181 20.42 -5.99 -4.11
N GLU A 182 21.35 -6.78 -3.57
CA GLU A 182 22.41 -6.38 -2.66
C GLU A 182 23.28 -5.21 -3.15
N ASP A 183 23.86 -4.51 -2.18
CA ASP A 183 24.70 -3.32 -2.26
C ASP A 183 25.60 -3.24 -3.51
N GLY A 184 25.36 -2.21 -4.32
CA GLY A 184 26.24 -1.79 -5.42
C GLY A 184 25.71 -2.04 -6.82
N ASN A 185 24.63 -2.76 -7.02
CA ASN A 185 24.02 -2.89 -8.35
C ASN A 185 23.04 -1.73 -8.60
N PRO A 186 23.14 -1.00 -9.72
CA PRO A 186 22.18 0.03 -10.06
C PRO A 186 20.79 -0.62 -10.25
N LEU A 187 19.76 0.04 -9.74
CA LEU A 187 18.37 -0.40 -9.94
C LEU A 187 18.07 -0.60 -11.44
N ASP A 188 17.54 -1.75 -11.79
CA ASP A 188 17.16 -2.09 -13.17
C ASP A 188 15.81 -1.43 -13.54
N PHE A 189 15.83 -0.11 -13.74
CA PHE A 189 14.65 0.66 -14.14
C PHE A 189 14.02 0.18 -15.45
N PRO A 190 14.79 -0.21 -16.51
CA PRO A 190 14.20 -0.81 -17.69
C PRO A 190 13.36 -2.04 -17.39
N ARG A 191 13.85 -2.95 -16.54
CA ARG A 191 13.12 -4.14 -16.12
C ARG A 191 11.88 -3.81 -15.30
N MET A 192 11.98 -2.87 -14.35
CA MET A 192 10.82 -2.38 -13.59
C MET A 192 9.74 -1.79 -14.50
N THR A 193 10.14 -0.99 -15.49
CA THR A 193 9.22 -0.43 -16.50
C THR A 193 8.53 -1.52 -17.29
N GLN A 194 9.29 -2.52 -17.79
CA GLN A 194 8.74 -3.65 -18.53
C GLN A 194 7.72 -4.45 -17.70
N MET A 195 7.99 -4.67 -16.42
CA MET A 195 7.06 -5.35 -15.51
C MET A 195 5.77 -4.57 -15.32
N GLY A 196 5.86 -3.25 -15.14
CA GLY A 196 4.71 -2.36 -15.07
C GLY A 196 3.87 -2.39 -16.36
N GLU A 197 4.53 -2.33 -17.54
CA GLU A 197 3.86 -2.41 -18.85
C GLU A 197 3.18 -3.76 -19.06
N ALA A 198 3.83 -4.87 -18.68
CA ALA A 198 3.24 -6.22 -18.77
C ALA A 198 2.02 -6.36 -17.85
N THR A 199 2.09 -5.80 -16.64
CA THR A 199 0.95 -5.78 -15.71
C THR A 199 -0.20 -4.95 -16.28
N ALA A 200 0.07 -3.77 -16.82
CA ALA A 200 -0.95 -2.94 -17.46
C ALA A 200 -1.66 -3.68 -18.62
N ASP A 201 -0.91 -4.36 -19.49
CA ASP A 201 -1.46 -5.18 -20.57
C ASP A 201 -2.35 -6.32 -20.02
N ALA A 202 -1.92 -6.99 -18.94
CA ALA A 202 -2.72 -8.02 -18.29
C ALA A 202 -4.02 -7.47 -17.70
N LEU A 203 -3.99 -6.29 -17.04
CA LEU A 203 -5.17 -5.63 -16.51
C LEU A 203 -6.15 -5.23 -17.62
N GLU A 204 -5.65 -4.69 -18.74
CA GLU A 204 -6.46 -4.35 -19.90
C GLU A 204 -7.19 -5.57 -20.46
N ARG A 205 -6.52 -6.72 -20.53
CA ARG A 205 -7.14 -8.00 -20.98
C ARG A 205 -8.18 -8.51 -19.99
N VAL A 206 -7.92 -8.45 -18.68
CA VAL A 206 -8.87 -8.86 -17.63
C VAL A 206 -10.13 -8.04 -17.71
N LEU A 207 -10.02 -6.74 -17.99
CA LEU A 207 -11.16 -5.82 -18.10
C LEU A 207 -11.78 -5.81 -19.50
N GLY A 208 -11.12 -6.37 -20.50
CA GLY A 208 -11.53 -6.29 -21.90
C GLY A 208 -11.46 -4.86 -22.45
N MET A 209 -10.46 -4.09 -22.01
CA MET A 209 -10.19 -2.73 -22.47
C MET A 209 -9.41 -2.73 -23.78
N LYS A 210 -9.40 -1.59 -24.46
CA LYS A 210 -8.52 -1.38 -25.64
C LYS A 210 -7.05 -1.40 -25.20
N PRO A 211 -6.16 -2.08 -25.95
CA PRO A 211 -4.74 -2.09 -25.62
C PRO A 211 -4.16 -0.68 -25.53
N GLY A 212 -3.37 -0.42 -24.50
CA GLY A 212 -2.73 0.87 -24.27
C GLY A 212 -3.55 1.88 -23.47
N SER A 213 -4.76 1.54 -23.03
CA SER A 213 -5.62 2.42 -22.20
C SER A 213 -5.04 2.72 -20.83
N LEU A 214 -4.22 1.83 -20.25
CA LEU A 214 -3.61 1.95 -18.93
C LEU A 214 -2.11 2.26 -18.94
N ARG A 215 -1.49 2.45 -20.14
CA ARG A 215 -0.03 2.59 -20.24
C ARG A 215 0.54 3.91 -19.70
N GLN A 216 -0.25 4.98 -19.64
CA GLN A 216 0.24 6.30 -19.21
C GLN A 216 0.64 6.40 -17.73
N PRO A 217 -0.10 5.83 -16.78
CA PRO A 217 0.24 5.97 -15.37
C PRO A 217 1.59 5.34 -14.97
N TRP A 218 2.09 4.35 -15.72
CA TRP A 218 3.27 3.55 -15.36
C TRP A 218 4.60 4.06 -15.92
N ARG A 219 4.58 4.91 -16.96
CA ARG A 219 5.81 5.36 -17.66
C ARG A 219 6.58 6.48 -16.97
N GLU A 220 5.90 7.34 -16.22
CA GLU A 220 6.51 8.55 -15.68
C GLU A 220 7.18 8.38 -14.31
N ASP A 221 6.91 7.28 -13.62
CA ASP A 221 7.17 7.20 -12.20
C ASP A 221 8.53 6.66 -11.77
N PHE A 222 9.13 5.74 -12.52
CA PHE A 222 10.39 5.12 -12.08
C PHE A 222 11.59 6.07 -12.13
N SER A 223 11.62 7.05 -13.02
CA SER A 223 12.67 8.08 -13.03
C SER A 223 12.61 8.99 -11.79
N ARG A 224 11.40 9.22 -11.25
CA ARG A 224 11.20 9.98 -10.01
C ARG A 224 11.62 9.19 -8.78
N TRP A 225 11.43 7.86 -8.78
CA TRP A 225 11.91 6.98 -7.71
C TRP A 225 13.45 7.03 -7.60
N GLN A 226 14.14 7.11 -8.71
CA GLN A 226 15.61 7.25 -8.73
C GLN A 226 16.10 8.49 -7.98
N ALA A 227 15.37 9.60 -8.08
CA ALA A 227 15.72 10.85 -7.40
C ALA A 227 15.44 10.79 -5.88
N LEU A 228 14.50 9.96 -5.44
CA LEU A 228 14.14 9.79 -4.01
C LEU A 228 15.02 8.76 -3.28
N LEU A 229 15.73 7.93 -4.02
CA LEU A 229 16.62 6.89 -3.49
C LEU A 229 18.10 7.32 -3.40
N ARG A 230 18.44 8.51 -3.92
CA ARG A 230 19.74 9.18 -3.75
C ARG A 230 19.75 10.08 -2.51
#